data_b27d5fb77b04c590c680408d5418331e
#
_entry.id   b27d5fb77b04c590c680408d5418331e
#
_cell.length_a   1.000
_cell.length_b   1.000
_cell.length_c   1.000
_cell.angle_alpha   90.00
_cell.angle_beta   90.00
_cell.angle_gamma   90.00
#
_symmetry.space_group_name_H-M   'P 1'
#
loop_
_entity.id
_entity.type
_entity.pdbx_description
1 polymer ?
#
loop_
_entity_poly.entity_id
_entity_poly.type
_entity_poly.pdbx_seq_one_letter_code
_entity_poly.pdbx_strand_id
1 'polypeptide(L)'
;GIGFEPAKALIAQGAAVVIASRASAKTDAALTALGPSARHLAVDLSDLSSVRALADAYLAEYQQLDVLINNAGLFPAKQQMTQQGFEMQFGVNHLSHFLLSQLLLPLMLGQPSARIITVSSMLHQKAKLDFASFKGAAQYSGQRAYGQSKLANVLFAFELAERLSGTQVTSNALHPGGVATDIVRDLPWLVRKLLGLVFITPEEGAKTSIL
;
A
#
# COMPACT_ATOMS: atom_id res chain seq x y z
N GLY A 1 -3.28 3.29 -11.82
CA GLY A 1 -3.91 2.94 -10.53
C GLY A 1 -3.75 4.06 -9.52
N ILE A 2 -4.38 3.93 -8.33
CA ILE A 2 -4.40 5.00 -7.29
C ILE A 2 -3.00 5.52 -6.98
N GLY A 3 -1.99 4.66 -6.84
CA GLY A 3 -0.63 5.09 -6.48
C GLY A 3 0.09 5.95 -7.53
N PHE A 4 -0.37 5.98 -8.77
CA PHE A 4 0.18 6.85 -9.81
C PHE A 4 -0.17 8.32 -9.58
N GLU A 5 -1.40 8.60 -9.15
CA GLU A 5 -1.89 9.97 -8.99
C GLU A 5 -1.20 10.73 -7.84
N PRO A 6 -1.01 10.14 -6.62
CA PRO A 6 -0.18 10.77 -5.59
C PRO A 6 1.26 11.01 -6.07
N ALA A 7 1.87 10.06 -6.77
CA ALA A 7 3.22 10.23 -7.31
C ALA A 7 3.29 11.44 -8.26
N LYS A 8 2.35 11.55 -9.19
CA LYS A 8 2.24 12.69 -10.12
C LYS A 8 2.05 14.02 -9.39
N ALA A 9 1.16 14.04 -8.40
CA ALA A 9 0.87 15.25 -7.64
C ALA A 9 2.06 15.71 -6.77
N LEU A 10 2.75 14.77 -6.13
CA LEU A 10 3.95 15.06 -5.33
C LEU A 10 5.10 15.57 -6.22
N ILE A 11 5.31 14.98 -7.39
CA ILE A 11 6.30 15.46 -8.36
C ILE A 11 5.95 16.89 -8.85
N ALA A 12 4.68 17.18 -9.09
CA ALA A 12 4.25 18.52 -9.45
C ALA A 12 4.50 19.57 -8.36
N GLN A 13 4.64 19.13 -7.10
CA GLN A 13 5.03 19.94 -5.95
C GLN A 13 6.55 19.97 -5.70
N GLY A 14 7.35 19.36 -6.61
CA GLY A 14 8.81 19.36 -6.52
C GLY A 14 9.42 18.18 -5.78
N ALA A 15 8.63 17.17 -5.40
CA ALA A 15 9.16 15.99 -4.72
C ALA A 15 9.95 15.06 -5.68
N ALA A 16 11.01 14.44 -5.19
CA ALA A 16 11.59 13.25 -5.79
C ALA A 16 10.81 12.01 -5.30
N VAL A 17 10.37 11.16 -6.22
CA VAL A 17 9.50 10.02 -5.89
C VAL A 17 10.16 8.69 -6.25
N VAL A 18 10.19 7.75 -5.32
CA VAL A 18 10.60 6.37 -5.56
C VAL A 18 9.35 5.49 -5.65
N ILE A 19 9.16 4.85 -6.81
CA ILE A 19 8.10 3.89 -7.05
C ILE A 19 8.62 2.49 -6.68
N ALA A 20 8.05 1.90 -5.63
CA ALA A 20 8.31 0.53 -5.25
C ALA A 20 7.25 -0.41 -5.85
N SER A 21 7.62 -1.25 -6.80
CA SER A 21 6.71 -2.16 -7.48
C SER A 21 7.48 -3.29 -8.18
N ARG A 22 6.75 -4.29 -8.68
CA ARG A 22 7.35 -5.27 -9.60
C ARG A 22 7.75 -4.59 -10.92
N ALA A 23 8.90 -5.00 -11.47
CA ALA A 23 9.30 -4.58 -12.82
C ALA A 23 8.26 -5.08 -13.84
N SER A 24 7.81 -4.21 -14.73
CA SER A 24 6.83 -4.53 -15.77
C SER A 24 6.73 -3.39 -16.78
N ALA A 25 6.24 -3.68 -17.98
CA ALA A 25 5.95 -2.66 -18.98
C ALA A 25 4.99 -1.55 -18.47
N LYS A 26 4.09 -1.89 -17.53
CA LYS A 26 3.22 -0.92 -16.86
C LYS A 26 4.01 0.02 -15.94
N THR A 27 5.01 -0.50 -15.26
CA THR A 27 5.93 0.31 -14.42
C THR A 27 6.76 1.23 -15.30
N ASP A 28 7.31 0.72 -16.40
CA ASP A 28 8.13 1.51 -17.33
C ASP A 28 7.33 2.65 -17.96
N ALA A 29 6.09 2.37 -18.40
CA ALA A 29 5.18 3.39 -18.91
C ALA A 29 4.84 4.45 -17.84
N ALA A 30 4.65 4.04 -16.58
CA ALA A 30 4.39 4.97 -15.49
C ALA A 30 5.60 5.87 -15.21
N LEU A 31 6.82 5.32 -15.18
CA LEU A 31 8.06 6.09 -15.00
C LEU A 31 8.27 7.10 -16.13
N THR A 32 8.03 6.67 -17.39
CA THR A 32 8.10 7.56 -18.55
C THR A 32 7.13 8.75 -18.40
N ALA A 33 5.90 8.48 -17.97
CA ALA A 33 4.87 9.50 -17.78
C ALA A 33 5.15 10.44 -16.59
N LEU A 34 5.81 9.95 -15.53
CA LEU A 34 6.17 10.74 -14.34
C LEU A 34 7.44 11.58 -14.56
N GLY A 35 8.30 11.18 -15.50
CA GLY A 35 9.51 11.92 -15.85
C GLY A 35 10.70 11.71 -14.90
N PRO A 36 11.73 12.56 -15.00
CA PRO A 36 13.03 12.32 -14.36
C PRO A 36 13.04 12.42 -12.83
N SER A 37 12.00 12.96 -12.21
CA SER A 37 11.85 13.02 -10.74
C SER A 37 11.34 11.71 -10.14
N ALA A 38 10.96 10.73 -10.99
CA ALA A 38 10.57 9.40 -10.56
C ALA A 38 11.74 8.40 -10.71
N ARG A 39 11.93 7.56 -9.71
CA ARG A 39 12.86 6.41 -9.71
C ARG A 39 12.08 5.14 -9.41
N HIS A 40 12.64 4.00 -9.74
CA HIS A 40 12.04 2.69 -9.48
C HIS A 40 12.98 1.80 -8.68
N LEU A 41 12.46 1.22 -7.61
CA LEU A 41 13.07 0.11 -6.90
C LEU A 41 12.14 -1.10 -7.01
N ALA A 42 12.70 -2.21 -7.46
CA ALA A 42 11.93 -3.44 -7.67
C ALA A 42 11.59 -4.11 -6.35
N VAL A 43 10.34 -4.56 -6.20
CA VAL A 43 9.87 -5.33 -5.04
C VAL A 43 8.72 -6.26 -5.43
N ASP A 44 8.73 -7.46 -4.89
CA ASP A 44 7.56 -8.33 -4.79
C ASP A 44 7.06 -8.34 -3.35
N LEU A 45 5.92 -7.71 -3.11
CA LEU A 45 5.31 -7.64 -1.77
C LEU A 45 4.75 -8.99 -1.29
N SER A 46 4.69 -10.01 -2.14
CA SER A 46 4.37 -11.39 -1.74
C SER A 46 5.57 -12.15 -1.17
N ASP A 47 6.74 -11.51 -1.14
CA ASP A 47 7.96 -12.04 -0.56
C ASP A 47 8.60 -11.03 0.41
N LEU A 48 8.59 -11.36 1.70
CA LEU A 48 9.17 -10.49 2.73
C LEU A 48 10.70 -10.35 2.61
N SER A 49 11.39 -11.28 1.95
CA SER A 49 12.82 -11.12 1.64
C SER A 49 13.04 -10.05 0.58
N SER A 50 12.15 -9.96 -0.42
CA SER A 50 12.15 -8.88 -1.42
C SER A 50 11.86 -7.51 -0.77
N VAL A 51 10.99 -7.46 0.26
CA VAL A 51 10.73 -6.23 1.01
C VAL A 51 11.96 -5.76 1.78
N ARG A 52 12.73 -6.69 2.38
CA ARG A 52 14.01 -6.36 3.04
C ARG A 52 15.03 -5.82 2.03
N ALA A 53 15.20 -6.52 0.91
CA ALA A 53 16.10 -6.08 -0.16
C ALA A 53 15.73 -4.67 -0.69
N LEU A 54 14.43 -4.35 -0.82
CA LEU A 54 13.96 -3.01 -1.16
C LEU A 54 14.42 -1.98 -0.11
N ALA A 55 14.23 -2.27 1.19
CA ALA A 55 14.62 -1.35 2.26
C ALA A 55 16.14 -1.13 2.27
N ASP A 56 16.93 -2.21 2.12
CA ASP A 56 18.39 -2.13 2.05
C ASP A 56 18.86 -1.30 0.86
N ALA A 57 18.26 -1.50 -0.33
CA ALA A 57 18.56 -0.72 -1.52
C ALA A 57 18.21 0.76 -1.34
N TYR A 58 17.06 1.06 -0.71
CA TYR A 58 16.66 2.43 -0.41
C TYR A 58 17.65 3.11 0.53
N LEU A 59 18.00 2.45 1.64
CA LEU A 59 18.91 2.99 2.66
C LEU A 59 20.35 3.15 2.12
N ALA A 60 20.76 2.38 1.13
CA ALA A 60 22.07 2.52 0.47
C ALA A 60 22.14 3.74 -0.45
N GLU A 61 21.01 4.13 -1.06
CA GLU A 61 20.96 5.20 -2.09
C GLU A 61 20.47 6.54 -1.52
N TYR A 62 19.55 6.50 -0.52
CA TYR A 62 18.87 7.70 -0.03
C TYR A 62 19.12 7.91 1.47
N GLN A 63 19.33 9.19 1.84
CA GLN A 63 19.54 9.63 3.22
C GLN A 63 18.31 10.36 3.81
N GLN A 64 17.23 10.41 3.07
CA GLN A 64 16.01 11.13 3.45
C GLN A 64 14.78 10.36 2.97
N LEU A 65 13.73 10.35 3.83
CA LEU A 65 12.40 9.85 3.51
C LEU A 65 11.36 10.68 4.25
N ASP A 66 10.74 11.62 3.56
CA ASP A 66 9.73 12.52 4.15
C ASP A 66 8.36 11.85 4.21
N VAL A 67 8.00 11.07 3.17
CA VAL A 67 6.68 10.44 3.07
C VAL A 67 6.80 9.01 2.60
N LEU A 68 6.28 8.07 3.39
CA LEU A 68 6.08 6.67 3.01
C LEU A 68 4.60 6.41 2.77
N ILE A 69 4.22 6.03 1.55
CA ILE A 69 2.82 5.70 1.21
C ILE A 69 2.68 4.20 1.00
N ASN A 70 2.12 3.51 1.98
CA ASN A 70 1.75 2.10 1.93
C ASN A 70 0.43 1.94 1.17
N ASN A 71 0.50 2.00 -0.16
CA ASN A 71 -0.67 2.06 -1.04
C ASN A 71 -1.02 0.72 -1.69
N ALA A 72 -0.03 -0.12 -1.99
CA ALA A 72 -0.26 -1.33 -2.75
C ALA A 72 -1.29 -2.26 -2.10
N GLY A 73 -2.08 -2.94 -2.93
CA GLY A 73 -3.05 -3.90 -2.44
C GLY A 73 -3.62 -4.74 -3.56
N LEU A 74 -4.11 -5.91 -3.19
CA LEU A 74 -4.73 -6.86 -4.09
C LEU A 74 -5.97 -7.49 -3.42
N PHE A 75 -6.83 -8.06 -4.25
CA PHE A 75 -8.09 -8.68 -3.84
C PHE A 75 -8.37 -9.94 -4.69
N PRO A 76 -7.58 -11.02 -4.58
CA PRO A 76 -7.84 -12.26 -5.27
C PRO A 76 -9.11 -12.93 -4.75
N ALA A 77 -9.93 -13.46 -5.68
CA ALA A 77 -11.15 -14.18 -5.34
C ALA A 77 -10.87 -15.55 -4.70
N LYS A 78 -9.75 -16.18 -5.06
CA LYS A 78 -9.30 -17.48 -4.54
C LYS A 78 -8.14 -17.30 -3.57
N GLN A 79 -8.08 -18.20 -2.59
CA GLN A 79 -6.97 -18.23 -1.66
C GLN A 79 -5.64 -18.46 -2.40
N GLN A 80 -4.67 -17.62 -2.10
CA GLN A 80 -3.29 -17.71 -2.54
C GLN A 80 -2.40 -17.51 -1.31
N MET A 81 -1.16 -17.94 -1.42
CA MET A 81 -0.20 -17.84 -0.31
C MET A 81 1.03 -17.06 -0.75
N THR A 82 1.60 -16.29 0.17
CA THR A 82 2.90 -15.63 0.01
C THR A 82 4.03 -16.64 0.09
N GLN A 83 5.25 -16.23 -0.25
CA GLN A 83 6.45 -17.07 -0.14
C GLN A 83 6.67 -17.59 1.29
N GLN A 84 6.29 -16.83 2.31
CA GLN A 84 6.44 -17.22 3.72
C GLN A 84 5.19 -17.93 4.27
N GLY A 85 4.24 -18.33 3.41
CA GLY A 85 3.06 -19.11 3.80
C GLY A 85 2.00 -18.31 4.56
N PHE A 86 1.92 -16.99 4.34
CA PHE A 86 0.78 -16.18 4.79
C PHE A 86 -0.29 -16.11 3.71
N GLU A 87 -1.55 -15.90 4.11
CA GLU A 87 -2.62 -15.59 3.19
C GLU A 87 -2.27 -14.33 2.37
N MET A 88 -2.48 -14.40 1.07
CA MET A 88 -1.93 -13.44 0.11
C MET A 88 -2.36 -12.00 0.39
N GLN A 89 -3.62 -11.75 0.74
CA GLN A 89 -4.10 -10.40 1.02
C GLN A 89 -3.53 -9.87 2.34
N PHE A 90 -3.48 -10.70 3.37
CA PHE A 90 -2.87 -10.32 4.64
C PHE A 90 -1.36 -10.06 4.47
N GLY A 91 -0.67 -10.92 3.73
CA GLY A 91 0.76 -10.78 3.45
C GLY A 91 1.10 -9.51 2.67
N VAL A 92 0.44 -9.30 1.53
CA VAL A 92 0.73 -8.16 0.63
C VAL A 92 0.14 -6.85 1.14
N ASN A 93 -1.15 -6.85 1.55
CA ASN A 93 -1.81 -5.59 1.89
C ASN A 93 -1.38 -5.06 3.28
N HIS A 94 -0.85 -5.94 4.15
CA HIS A 94 -0.51 -5.56 5.52
C HIS A 94 0.94 -5.90 5.90
N LEU A 95 1.33 -7.18 5.95
CA LEU A 95 2.64 -7.58 6.52
C LEU A 95 3.84 -6.97 5.78
N SER A 96 3.77 -6.87 4.45
CA SER A 96 4.83 -6.27 3.66
C SER A 96 5.00 -4.78 3.97
N HIS A 97 3.88 -4.05 4.11
CA HIS A 97 3.88 -2.64 4.46
C HIS A 97 4.31 -2.40 5.91
N PHE A 98 3.87 -3.27 6.83
CA PHE A 98 4.33 -3.27 8.21
C PHE A 98 5.85 -3.42 8.26
N LEU A 99 6.41 -4.44 7.60
CA LEU A 99 7.84 -4.70 7.58
C LEU A 99 8.62 -3.53 6.96
N LEU A 100 8.18 -3.03 5.80
CA LEU A 100 8.83 -1.91 5.12
C LEU A 100 8.85 -0.66 6.00
N SER A 101 7.72 -0.35 6.64
CA SER A 101 7.62 0.79 7.57
C SER A 101 8.60 0.64 8.74
N GLN A 102 8.71 -0.56 9.35
CA GLN A 102 9.64 -0.81 10.45
C GLN A 102 11.10 -0.65 10.02
N LEU A 103 11.46 -1.12 8.82
CA LEU A 103 12.83 -1.04 8.31
C LEU A 103 13.26 0.39 7.95
N LEU A 104 12.33 1.21 7.45
CA LEU A 104 12.62 2.59 7.05
C LEU A 104 12.37 3.62 8.16
N LEU A 105 11.68 3.25 9.24
CA LEU A 105 11.36 4.15 10.35
C LEU A 105 12.59 4.81 10.98
N PRO A 106 13.74 4.13 11.21
CA PRO A 106 14.94 4.79 11.76
C PRO A 106 15.41 5.97 10.91
N LEU A 107 15.35 5.87 9.57
CA LEU A 107 15.70 6.96 8.68
C LEU A 107 14.70 8.13 8.83
N MET A 108 13.39 7.83 8.92
CA MET A 108 12.34 8.83 9.06
C MET A 108 12.42 9.59 10.40
N LEU A 109 12.79 8.91 11.49
CA LEU A 109 12.98 9.53 12.80
C LEU A 109 14.12 10.57 12.83
N GLY A 110 15.07 10.46 11.91
CA GLY A 110 16.14 11.44 11.73
C GLY A 110 15.74 12.68 10.93
N GLN A 111 14.53 12.72 10.37
CA GLN A 111 14.05 13.85 9.56
C GLN A 111 13.37 14.92 10.44
N PRO A 112 13.39 16.20 10.04
CA PRO A 112 12.71 17.29 10.76
C PRO A 112 11.19 17.16 10.74
N SER A 113 10.64 16.42 9.78
CA SER A 113 9.22 16.07 9.64
C SER A 113 9.10 14.89 8.70
N ALA A 114 8.33 13.86 9.09
CA ALA A 114 8.07 12.73 8.19
C ALA A 114 6.65 12.15 8.42
N ARG A 115 6.15 11.42 7.42
CA ARG A 115 4.77 10.93 7.42
C ARG A 115 4.66 9.54 6.84
N ILE A 116 3.98 8.63 7.56
CA ILE A 116 3.61 7.31 7.07
C ILE A 116 2.10 7.30 6.80
N ILE A 117 1.73 7.01 5.56
CA ILE A 117 0.33 6.94 5.12
C ILE A 117 0.01 5.51 4.73
N THR A 118 -0.98 4.91 5.38
CA THR A 118 -1.38 3.51 5.13
C THR A 118 -2.79 3.45 4.55
N VAL A 119 -2.90 2.89 3.33
CA VAL A 119 -4.18 2.83 2.62
C VAL A 119 -5.02 1.66 3.12
N SER A 120 -6.18 1.99 3.69
CA SER A 120 -7.20 1.07 4.15
C SER A 120 -8.42 1.01 3.18
N SER A 121 -9.55 0.56 3.64
CA SER A 121 -10.82 0.46 2.89
C SER A 121 -11.99 0.49 3.85
N MET A 122 -13.18 0.94 3.42
CA MET A 122 -14.43 0.86 4.20
C MET A 122 -14.75 -0.56 4.68
N LEU A 123 -14.24 -1.58 4.00
CA LEU A 123 -14.45 -2.97 4.40
C LEU A 123 -13.82 -3.32 5.76
N HIS A 124 -12.91 -2.49 6.29
CA HIS A 124 -12.37 -2.66 7.64
C HIS A 124 -13.45 -2.54 8.73
N GLN A 125 -14.48 -1.70 8.53
CA GLN A 125 -15.50 -1.40 9.55
C GLN A 125 -16.30 -2.63 10.01
N LYS A 126 -16.50 -3.60 9.10
CA LYS A 126 -17.25 -4.84 9.39
C LYS A 126 -16.32 -6.05 9.56
N ALA A 127 -15.01 -5.84 9.48
CA ALA A 127 -14.03 -6.90 9.60
C ALA A 127 -13.72 -7.25 11.05
N LYS A 128 -13.25 -8.48 11.25
CA LYS A 128 -12.65 -8.96 12.49
C LYS A 128 -11.32 -9.57 12.19
N LEU A 129 -10.36 -9.49 13.12
CA LEU A 129 -9.12 -10.22 13.02
C LEU A 129 -9.36 -11.68 13.42
N ASP A 130 -9.01 -12.59 12.53
CA ASP A 130 -8.97 -14.03 12.75
C ASP A 130 -7.54 -14.52 12.58
N PHE A 131 -6.80 -14.58 13.67
CA PHE A 131 -5.39 -14.95 13.69
C PHE A 131 -5.13 -16.35 13.11
N ALA A 132 -6.10 -17.27 13.23
CA ALA A 132 -5.98 -18.60 12.66
C ALA A 132 -5.97 -18.59 11.14
N SER A 133 -6.63 -17.61 10.51
CA SER A 133 -6.73 -17.48 9.06
C SER A 133 -5.53 -16.79 8.41
N PHE A 134 -4.59 -16.23 9.17
CA PHE A 134 -3.42 -15.53 8.61
C PHE A 134 -2.50 -16.45 7.79
N LYS A 135 -2.55 -17.76 8.04
CA LYS A 135 -1.85 -18.78 7.25
C LYS A 135 -2.81 -19.60 6.37
N GLY A 136 -3.93 -19.01 5.99
CA GLY A 136 -4.96 -19.62 5.18
C GLY A 136 -6.14 -20.13 6.00
N ALA A 137 -7.28 -20.33 5.34
CA ALA A 137 -8.51 -20.79 5.94
C ALA A 137 -9.13 -21.94 5.13
N ALA A 138 -9.69 -22.94 5.82
CA ALA A 138 -10.37 -24.07 5.17
C ALA A 138 -11.61 -23.60 4.36
N GLN A 139 -12.29 -22.59 4.86
CA GLN A 139 -13.39 -21.91 4.16
C GLN A 139 -12.98 -20.46 3.86
N TYR A 140 -12.31 -20.29 2.73
CA TYR A 140 -11.81 -19.00 2.29
C TYR A 140 -12.92 -18.08 1.79
N SER A 141 -12.83 -16.82 2.20
CA SER A 141 -13.63 -15.73 1.65
C SER A 141 -12.71 -14.55 1.35
N GLY A 142 -12.52 -14.24 0.06
CA GLY A 142 -11.70 -13.11 -0.37
C GLY A 142 -12.13 -11.79 0.29
N GLN A 143 -13.45 -11.57 0.46
CA GLN A 143 -13.97 -10.37 1.11
C GLN A 143 -13.59 -10.30 2.59
N ARG A 144 -13.66 -11.42 3.32
CA ARG A 144 -13.24 -11.46 4.73
C ARG A 144 -11.74 -11.22 4.86
N ALA A 145 -10.93 -11.90 4.05
CA ALA A 145 -9.48 -11.74 4.03
C ALA A 145 -9.08 -10.29 3.69
N TYR A 146 -9.73 -9.67 2.69
CA TYR A 146 -9.49 -8.27 2.35
C TYR A 146 -9.86 -7.33 3.51
N GLY A 147 -11.09 -7.45 4.03
CA GLY A 147 -11.54 -6.62 5.15
C GLY A 147 -10.60 -6.72 6.36
N GLN A 148 -10.17 -7.94 6.71
CA GLN A 148 -9.20 -8.22 7.76
C GLN A 148 -7.84 -7.55 7.50
N SER A 149 -7.31 -7.64 6.27
CA SER A 149 -6.05 -6.98 5.92
C SER A 149 -6.14 -5.46 6.04
N LYS A 150 -7.31 -4.89 5.70
CA LYS A 150 -7.56 -3.44 5.79
C LYS A 150 -7.85 -2.98 7.22
N LEU A 151 -8.42 -3.83 8.07
CA LEU A 151 -8.52 -3.59 9.52
C LEU A 151 -7.14 -3.60 10.17
N ALA A 152 -6.29 -4.56 9.81
CA ALA A 152 -4.91 -4.62 10.30
C ALA A 152 -4.12 -3.34 9.94
N ASN A 153 -4.35 -2.77 8.76
CA ASN A 153 -3.75 -1.50 8.34
C ASN A 153 -4.20 -0.31 9.23
N VAL A 154 -5.48 -0.25 9.60
CA VAL A 154 -5.98 0.80 10.51
C VAL A 154 -5.35 0.67 11.89
N LEU A 155 -5.37 -0.55 12.45
CA LEU A 155 -4.80 -0.83 13.77
C LEU A 155 -3.30 -0.56 13.80
N PHE A 156 -2.57 -0.93 12.76
CA PHE A 156 -1.16 -0.64 12.60
C PHE A 156 -0.89 0.87 12.61
N ALA A 157 -1.67 1.64 11.83
CA ALA A 157 -1.45 3.08 11.74
C ALA A 157 -1.72 3.78 13.08
N PHE A 158 -2.73 3.36 13.84
CA PHE A 158 -3.05 3.92 15.15
C PHE A 158 -2.00 3.55 16.19
N GLU A 159 -1.62 2.29 16.29
CA GLU A 159 -0.57 1.84 17.21
C GLU A 159 0.76 2.53 16.90
N LEU A 160 1.09 2.67 15.61
CA LEU A 160 2.33 3.36 15.23
C LEU A 160 2.25 4.85 15.56
N ALA A 161 1.11 5.51 15.39
CA ALA A 161 0.93 6.92 15.77
C ALA A 161 1.13 7.13 17.28
N GLU A 162 0.62 6.22 18.11
CA GLU A 162 0.80 6.26 19.56
C GLU A 162 2.27 6.10 19.94
N ARG A 163 2.96 5.12 19.34
CA ARG A 163 4.39 4.88 19.56
C ARG A 163 5.29 6.03 19.09
N LEU A 164 4.84 6.78 18.10
CA LEU A 164 5.56 7.94 17.55
C LEU A 164 5.23 9.24 18.28
N SER A 165 4.40 9.19 19.33
CA SER A 165 4.06 10.37 20.13
C SER A 165 5.33 11.05 20.65
N GLY A 166 5.41 12.37 20.46
CA GLY A 166 6.58 13.16 20.83
C GLY A 166 7.72 13.16 19.80
N THR A 167 7.58 12.45 18.69
CA THR A 167 8.52 12.56 17.55
C THR A 167 7.98 13.48 16.46
N GLN A 168 8.78 13.73 15.42
CA GLN A 168 8.37 14.50 14.24
C GLN A 168 7.74 13.62 13.12
N VAL A 169 7.56 12.32 13.39
CA VAL A 169 6.97 11.37 12.44
C VAL A 169 5.49 11.15 12.76
N THR A 170 4.62 11.26 11.78
CA THR A 170 3.20 10.96 11.94
C THR A 170 2.81 9.69 11.21
N SER A 171 1.83 8.96 11.72
CA SER A 171 1.26 7.77 11.07
C SER A 171 -0.25 7.93 10.92
N ASN A 172 -0.76 7.74 9.71
CA ASN A 172 -2.17 7.92 9.38
C ASN A 172 -2.70 6.77 8.53
N ALA A 173 -3.92 6.35 8.78
CA ALA A 173 -4.68 5.50 7.87
C ALA A 173 -5.68 6.34 7.08
N LEU A 174 -5.85 6.02 5.81
CA LEU A 174 -6.87 6.65 4.98
C LEU A 174 -7.69 5.62 4.20
N HIS A 175 -8.86 6.01 3.78
CA HIS A 175 -9.71 5.29 2.85
C HIS A 175 -9.93 6.16 1.60
N PRO A 176 -9.53 5.68 0.40
CA PRO A 176 -9.56 6.50 -0.82
C PRO A 176 -10.94 6.63 -1.46
N GLY A 177 -12.02 6.16 -0.81
CA GLY A 177 -13.33 6.03 -1.43
C GLY A 177 -13.47 4.71 -2.23
N GLY A 178 -14.59 4.55 -2.90
CA GLY A 178 -14.80 3.45 -3.85
C GLY A 178 -14.16 3.83 -5.20
N VAL A 179 -12.90 3.46 -5.41
CA VAL A 179 -12.16 3.83 -6.64
C VAL A 179 -12.19 2.71 -7.65
N ALA A 180 -12.52 3.03 -8.91
CA ALA A 180 -12.46 2.12 -10.04
C ALA A 180 -10.98 1.83 -10.39
N THR A 181 -10.42 0.75 -9.83
CA THR A 181 -9.03 0.35 -10.07
C THR A 181 -8.92 -1.11 -10.50
N ASP A 182 -7.71 -1.51 -10.89
CA ASP A 182 -7.38 -2.91 -11.22
C ASP A 182 -7.62 -3.90 -10.06
N ILE A 183 -7.94 -3.42 -8.86
CA ILE A 183 -8.26 -4.27 -7.71
C ILE A 183 -9.51 -5.14 -7.95
N VAL A 184 -10.41 -4.70 -8.83
CA VAL A 184 -11.64 -5.42 -9.25
C VAL A 184 -11.48 -6.14 -10.59
N ARG A 185 -10.28 -6.25 -11.14
CA ARG A 185 -10.01 -6.84 -12.46
C ARG A 185 -10.50 -8.29 -12.61
N ASP A 186 -10.49 -9.05 -11.52
CA ASP A 186 -10.89 -10.47 -11.51
C ASP A 186 -12.42 -10.66 -11.39
N LEU A 187 -13.19 -9.57 -11.29
CA LEU A 187 -14.65 -9.62 -11.31
C LEU A 187 -15.19 -9.74 -12.77
N PRO A 188 -16.36 -10.37 -12.96
CA PRO A 188 -17.02 -10.43 -14.26
C PRO A 188 -17.20 -9.03 -14.87
N TRP A 189 -17.06 -8.93 -16.20
CA TRP A 189 -17.06 -7.63 -16.90
C TRP A 189 -18.31 -6.79 -16.67
N LEU A 190 -19.48 -7.42 -16.54
CA LEU A 190 -20.76 -6.76 -16.21
C LEU A 190 -20.72 -6.08 -14.84
N VAL A 191 -20.16 -6.76 -13.84
CA VAL A 191 -19.99 -6.23 -12.49
C VAL A 191 -19.01 -5.06 -12.51
N ARG A 192 -17.92 -5.17 -13.25
CA ARG A 192 -16.93 -4.08 -13.41
C ARG A 192 -17.56 -2.84 -14.07
N LYS A 193 -18.42 -3.03 -15.08
CA LYS A 193 -19.12 -1.94 -15.76
C LYS A 193 -20.10 -1.21 -14.84
N LEU A 194 -20.85 -1.95 -14.02
CA LEU A 194 -21.77 -1.39 -13.03
C LEU A 194 -21.02 -0.65 -11.91
N LEU A 195 -19.91 -1.21 -11.42
CA LEU A 195 -19.07 -0.55 -10.42
C LEU A 195 -18.43 0.73 -10.97
N GLY A 196 -18.05 0.77 -12.24
CA GLY A 196 -17.53 1.98 -12.89
C GLY A 196 -18.47 3.17 -12.94
N LEU A 197 -19.80 2.94 -12.75
CA LEU A 197 -20.79 4.02 -12.65
C LEU A 197 -20.93 4.61 -11.24
N VAL A 198 -20.44 3.90 -10.22
CA VAL A 198 -20.59 4.29 -8.80
C VAL A 198 -19.25 4.67 -8.17
N PHE A 199 -18.14 4.22 -8.74
CA PHE A 199 -16.82 4.46 -8.22
C PHE A 199 -16.25 5.80 -8.71
N ILE A 200 -15.56 6.47 -7.80
CA ILE A 200 -14.82 7.71 -8.11
C ILE A 200 -13.58 7.40 -8.95
N THR A 201 -13.07 8.42 -9.63
CA THR A 201 -11.85 8.30 -10.44
C THR A 201 -10.62 8.05 -9.55
N PRO A 202 -9.54 7.45 -10.09
CA PRO A 202 -8.27 7.34 -9.37
C PRO A 202 -7.72 8.69 -8.87
N GLU A 203 -7.95 9.77 -9.63
CA GLU A 203 -7.56 11.14 -9.28
C GLU A 203 -8.31 11.64 -8.03
N GLU A 204 -9.61 11.41 -7.97
CA GLU A 204 -10.42 11.78 -6.79
C GLU A 204 -10.04 10.94 -5.56
N GLY A 205 -9.81 9.63 -5.74
CA GLY A 205 -9.37 8.74 -4.67
C GLY A 205 -7.98 9.07 -4.13
N ALA A 206 -7.12 9.66 -4.95
CA ALA A 206 -5.77 10.06 -4.56
C ALA A 206 -5.73 11.34 -3.72
N LYS A 207 -6.75 12.21 -3.78
CA LYS A 207 -6.77 13.49 -3.06
C LYS A 207 -6.49 13.33 -1.57
N THR A 208 -7.07 12.32 -0.95
CA THR A 208 -6.87 12.03 0.49
C THR A 208 -5.43 11.58 0.83
N SER A 209 -4.68 11.09 -0.17
CA SER A 209 -3.27 10.69 0.01
C SER A 209 -2.29 11.85 -0.20
N ILE A 210 -2.76 12.99 -0.70
CA ILE A 210 -1.95 14.17 -1.08
C ILE A 210 -2.09 15.27 -0.03
N LEU A 211 -3.21 15.32 0.68
CA LEU A 211 -3.49 16.24 1.79
C LEU A 211 -2.85 15.77 3.10
#